data_b66a25cce41654500cd9dded647b895c
#
_entry.id   b66a25cce41654500cd9dded647b895c
#
_cell.length_a   1.000
_cell.length_b   1.000
_cell.length_c   1.000
_cell.angle_alpha   90.00
_cell.angle_beta   90.00
_cell.angle_gamma   90.00
#
_symmetry.space_group_name_H-M   'P 1'
#
loop_
_entity.id
_entity.type
_entity.pdbx_description
1 polymer ?
#
loop_
_entity_poly.entity_id
_entity_poly.type
_entity_poly.pdbx_seq_one_letter_code
_entity_poly.pdbx_strand_id
1 'polypeptide(L)'
;QNHQRKTYVTQLHKVYNELSQALMQYQTDRNAVNLTEAGLISKDAIDAFMKTYFKIVQECDSMDDCFADEYKSLQGSVDSSYSRDIRSFVLANGASIRPSYSPEGSYKLLNIGVDINGKKGPNILGRDFFFFAVYKNGLIDDYSGDVNDNAPLTEEARDNMFNTQCNAGAPGSSWGCFGKILNDNW
;
A
#
# COMPACT_ATOMS: atom_id res chain seq x y z
N GLN A 1 23.96 -6.88 1.31
CA GLN A 1 22.55 -7.32 1.30
C GLN A 1 21.77 -6.83 2.51
N ASN A 2 22.32 -7.03 3.73
CA ASN A 2 21.67 -6.56 4.96
C ASN A 2 21.51 -5.04 4.99
N HIS A 3 22.48 -4.32 4.44
CA HIS A 3 22.42 -2.86 4.37
C HIS A 3 21.28 -2.39 3.43
N GLN A 4 21.15 -2.99 2.25
CA GLN A 4 20.05 -2.68 1.32
C GLN A 4 18.68 -3.00 1.94
N ARG A 5 18.55 -4.15 2.58
CA ARG A 5 17.29 -4.53 3.24
C ARG A 5 16.92 -3.51 4.31
N LYS A 6 17.85 -3.12 5.15
CA LYS A 6 17.61 -2.09 6.18
C LYS A 6 17.19 -0.76 5.58
N THR A 7 17.84 -0.36 4.48
CA THR A 7 17.51 0.88 3.79
C THR A 7 16.09 0.85 3.25
N TYR A 8 15.69 -0.23 2.58
CA TYR A 8 14.34 -0.39 2.04
C TYR A 8 13.29 -0.42 3.15
N VAL A 9 13.54 -1.16 4.21
CA VAL A 9 12.63 -1.24 5.36
C VAL A 9 12.47 0.12 6.02
N THR A 10 13.55 0.88 6.18
CA THR A 10 13.49 2.24 6.73
C THR A 10 12.67 3.18 5.87
N GLN A 11 12.85 3.13 4.55
CA GLN A 11 12.07 3.95 3.62
C GLN A 11 10.60 3.54 3.61
N LEU A 12 10.32 2.24 3.65
CA LEU A 12 8.96 1.73 3.74
C LEU A 12 8.28 2.20 5.03
N HIS A 13 9.00 2.16 6.14
CA HIS A 13 8.49 2.60 7.43
C HIS A 13 8.14 4.10 7.42
N LYS A 14 8.92 4.91 6.75
CA LYS A 14 8.62 6.35 6.60
C LYS A 14 7.31 6.57 5.85
N VAL A 15 7.12 5.89 4.73
CA VAL A 15 5.88 5.99 3.94
C VAL A 15 4.69 5.48 4.75
N TYR A 16 4.85 4.35 5.41
CA TYR A 16 3.83 3.79 6.29
C TYR A 16 3.42 4.78 7.39
N ASN A 17 4.39 5.38 8.08
CA ASN A 17 4.11 6.34 9.14
C ASN A 17 3.41 7.59 8.61
N GLU A 18 3.86 8.10 7.48
CA GLU A 18 3.25 9.28 6.83
C GLU A 18 1.79 9.01 6.46
N LEU A 19 1.53 7.85 5.86
CA LEU A 19 0.16 7.45 5.51
C LEU A 19 -0.69 7.21 6.76
N SER A 20 -0.15 6.54 7.76
CA SER A 20 -0.86 6.26 9.01
C SER A 20 -1.26 7.56 9.73
N GLN A 21 -0.36 8.51 9.81
CA GLN A 21 -0.64 9.81 10.41
C GLN A 21 -1.65 10.62 9.60
N ALA A 22 -1.56 10.58 8.28
CA ALA A 22 -2.51 11.26 7.41
C ALA A 22 -3.93 10.70 7.57
N LEU A 23 -4.08 9.39 7.65
CA LEU A 23 -5.38 8.74 7.88
C LEU A 23 -5.96 9.13 9.25
N MET A 24 -5.13 9.15 10.27
CA MET A 24 -5.54 9.56 11.62
C MET A 24 -5.99 11.03 11.61
N GLN A 25 -5.23 11.91 10.98
CA GLN A 25 -5.57 13.33 10.90
C GLN A 25 -6.85 13.57 10.10
N TYR A 26 -7.03 12.83 9.00
CA TYR A 26 -8.25 12.89 8.19
C TYR A 26 -9.49 12.58 9.04
N GLN A 27 -9.41 11.52 9.82
CA GLN A 27 -10.49 11.09 10.70
C GLN A 27 -10.74 12.10 11.83
N THR A 28 -9.67 12.59 12.44
CA THR A 28 -9.73 13.57 13.53
C THR A 28 -10.33 14.91 13.06
N ASP A 29 -9.89 15.41 11.89
CA ASP A 29 -10.39 16.67 11.34
C ASP A 29 -11.89 16.62 11.06
N ARG A 30 -12.43 15.44 10.80
CA ARG A 30 -13.86 15.23 10.52
C ARG A 30 -14.65 14.78 11.75
N ASN A 31 -13.97 14.64 12.87
CA ASN A 31 -14.59 14.17 14.12
C ASN A 31 -15.37 12.86 13.92
N ALA A 32 -14.79 11.94 13.15
CA ALA A 32 -15.43 10.70 12.75
C ALA A 32 -14.86 9.51 13.53
N VAL A 33 -15.66 8.46 13.73
CA VAL A 33 -15.25 7.27 14.47
C VAL A 33 -14.53 6.24 13.58
N ASN A 34 -14.64 6.36 12.27
CA ASN A 34 -13.95 5.51 11.31
C ASN A 34 -13.81 6.22 9.95
N LEU A 35 -13.08 5.62 9.04
CA LEU A 35 -12.81 6.24 7.73
C LEU A 35 -14.05 6.34 6.84
N THR A 36 -14.99 5.41 6.95
CA THR A 36 -16.24 5.46 6.20
C THR A 36 -17.07 6.67 6.65
N GLU A 37 -17.24 6.85 7.95
CA GLU A 37 -17.93 8.01 8.51
C GLU A 37 -17.22 9.31 8.15
N ALA A 38 -15.90 9.30 8.09
CA ALA A 38 -15.10 10.45 7.68
C ALA A 38 -15.28 10.81 6.19
N GLY A 39 -15.82 9.89 5.38
CA GLY A 39 -16.10 10.14 3.98
C GLY A 39 -15.06 9.62 2.99
N LEU A 40 -14.12 8.78 3.41
CA LEU A 40 -13.09 8.22 2.52
C LEU A 40 -13.67 7.02 1.74
N ILE A 41 -14.68 7.28 0.93
CA ILE A 41 -15.51 6.25 0.29
C ILE A 41 -15.67 6.46 -1.21
N SER A 42 -14.77 7.19 -1.84
CA SER A 42 -14.81 7.43 -3.29
C SER A 42 -13.43 7.79 -3.83
N LYS A 43 -13.28 7.70 -5.15
CA LYS A 43 -12.07 8.16 -5.85
C LYS A 43 -11.82 9.65 -5.59
N ASP A 44 -12.86 10.47 -5.63
CA ASP A 44 -12.73 11.91 -5.41
C ASP A 44 -12.32 12.24 -3.98
N ALA A 45 -12.85 11.52 -3.00
CA ALA A 45 -12.47 11.68 -1.61
C ALA A 45 -11.00 11.32 -1.38
N ILE A 46 -10.52 10.25 -2.03
CA ILE A 46 -9.13 9.82 -1.95
C ILE A 46 -8.21 10.85 -2.59
N ASP A 47 -8.57 11.39 -3.74
CA ASP A 47 -7.79 12.43 -4.41
C ASP A 47 -7.66 13.68 -3.52
N ALA A 48 -8.77 14.13 -2.93
CA ALA A 48 -8.77 15.25 -2.01
C ALA A 48 -7.95 14.94 -0.75
N PHE A 49 -8.05 13.74 -0.23
CA PHE A 49 -7.23 13.28 0.90
C PHE A 49 -5.74 13.38 0.59
N MET A 50 -5.31 12.88 -0.55
CA MET A 50 -3.91 12.94 -0.97
C MET A 50 -3.43 14.39 -1.07
N LYS A 51 -4.18 15.24 -1.74
CA LYS A 51 -3.81 16.65 -1.95
C LYS A 51 -3.78 17.45 -0.66
N THR A 52 -4.60 17.09 0.32
CA THR A 52 -4.69 17.82 1.58
C THR A 52 -3.61 17.42 2.57
N TYR A 53 -3.28 16.14 2.66
CA TYR A 53 -2.45 15.61 3.74
C TYR A 53 -1.03 15.23 3.34
N PHE A 54 -0.72 15.25 2.03
CA PHE A 54 0.63 14.89 1.56
C PHE A 54 1.26 16.04 0.78
N LYS A 55 2.58 16.10 0.86
CA LYS A 55 3.36 16.99 0.00
C LYS A 55 3.63 16.27 -1.32
N ILE A 56 2.88 16.64 -2.35
CA ILE A 56 2.91 16.02 -3.66
C ILE A 56 3.80 16.85 -4.58
N VAL A 57 4.69 16.18 -5.33
CA VAL A 57 5.55 16.82 -6.32
C VAL A 57 5.14 16.49 -7.76
N GLN A 58 4.37 15.43 -7.96
CA GLN A 58 3.84 15.06 -9.27
C GLN A 58 2.53 14.32 -9.11
N GLU A 59 1.57 14.60 -10.00
CA GLU A 59 0.30 13.89 -10.11
C GLU A 59 0.22 13.23 -11.48
N CYS A 60 -0.27 11.98 -11.52
CA CYS A 60 -0.42 11.21 -12.75
C CYS A 60 -1.82 10.62 -12.82
N ASP A 61 -2.43 10.64 -14.01
CA ASP A 61 -3.80 10.13 -14.19
C ASP A 61 -3.88 8.60 -14.07
N SER A 62 -2.74 7.93 -14.26
CA SER A 62 -2.57 6.50 -14.07
C SER A 62 -1.25 6.22 -13.36
N MET A 63 -0.86 4.97 -13.23
CA MET A 63 0.46 4.61 -12.71
C MET A 63 1.59 5.01 -13.68
N ASP A 64 1.28 5.22 -14.95
CA ASP A 64 2.27 5.66 -15.92
C ASP A 64 2.84 7.03 -15.50
N ASP A 65 4.12 7.23 -15.72
CA ASP A 65 4.90 8.40 -15.35
C ASP A 65 5.17 8.57 -13.84
N CYS A 66 4.35 8.02 -12.94
CA CYS A 66 4.60 8.04 -11.49
C CYS A 66 5.29 6.77 -10.99
N PHE A 67 5.05 5.65 -11.64
CA PHE A 67 5.62 4.34 -11.29
C PHE A 67 6.46 3.81 -12.44
N ALA A 68 7.27 2.79 -12.18
CA ALA A 68 7.98 2.07 -13.23
C ALA A 68 7.00 1.39 -14.19
N ASP A 69 7.45 1.13 -15.42
CA ASP A 69 6.59 0.53 -16.44
C ASP A 69 6.20 -0.90 -16.11
N GLU A 70 7.06 -1.63 -15.40
CA GLU A 70 6.76 -2.98 -14.94
C GLU A 70 7.41 -3.26 -13.60
N TYR A 71 6.81 -4.20 -12.89
CA TYR A 71 7.32 -4.72 -11.63
C TYR A 71 7.41 -6.24 -11.71
N LYS A 72 8.44 -6.80 -11.07
CA LYS A 72 8.64 -8.25 -11.03
C LYS A 72 8.35 -8.77 -9.63
N SER A 73 7.94 -10.02 -9.57
CA SER A 73 7.84 -10.76 -8.31
C SER A 73 9.24 -11.07 -7.77
N LEU A 74 9.33 -11.55 -6.53
CA LEU A 74 10.59 -12.04 -5.94
C LEU A 74 11.23 -13.17 -6.76
N GLN A 75 10.44 -13.89 -7.55
CA GLN A 75 10.90 -14.98 -8.41
C GLN A 75 11.27 -14.53 -9.82
N GLY A 76 11.14 -13.24 -10.11
CA GLY A 76 11.56 -12.65 -11.38
C GLY A 76 10.52 -12.63 -12.48
N SER A 77 9.28 -13.05 -12.20
CA SER A 77 8.17 -12.96 -13.16
C SER A 77 7.56 -11.56 -13.15
N VAL A 78 7.14 -11.07 -14.31
CA VAL A 78 6.42 -9.80 -14.38
C VAL A 78 5.09 -9.93 -13.65
N ASP A 79 4.82 -8.99 -12.74
CA ASP A 79 3.54 -8.92 -12.04
C ASP A 79 2.64 -7.88 -12.70
N SER A 80 1.46 -8.32 -13.13
CA SER A 80 0.44 -7.47 -13.75
C SER A 80 -0.93 -7.66 -13.09
N SER A 81 -0.95 -8.10 -11.85
CA SER A 81 -2.18 -8.44 -11.13
C SER A 81 -2.97 -7.22 -10.65
N TYR A 82 -2.43 -6.04 -10.79
CA TYR A 82 -3.05 -4.79 -10.37
C TYR A 82 -3.41 -3.92 -11.56
N SER A 83 -4.45 -3.10 -11.41
CA SER A 83 -4.79 -2.11 -12.43
C SER A 83 -3.78 -0.97 -12.41
N ARG A 84 -3.31 -0.59 -13.59
CA ARG A 84 -2.47 0.60 -13.79
C ARG A 84 -3.30 1.87 -13.99
N ASP A 85 -4.60 1.74 -14.23
CA ASP A 85 -5.49 2.88 -14.48
C ASP A 85 -6.03 3.46 -13.16
N ILE A 86 -5.12 3.77 -12.28
CA ILE A 86 -5.39 4.37 -10.97
C ILE A 86 -4.55 5.63 -10.84
N ARG A 87 -5.21 6.73 -10.48
CA ARG A 87 -4.55 8.00 -10.24
C ARG A 87 -3.43 7.84 -9.22
N SER A 88 -2.27 8.38 -9.54
CA SER A 88 -1.03 8.13 -8.80
C SER A 88 -0.31 9.43 -8.49
N PHE A 89 0.57 9.38 -7.50
CA PHE A 89 1.25 10.56 -6.98
C PHE A 89 2.70 10.24 -6.67
N VAL A 90 3.60 11.19 -6.93
CA VAL A 90 4.95 11.17 -6.39
C VAL A 90 5.02 12.14 -5.22
N LEU A 91 5.49 11.65 -4.10
CA LEU A 91 5.59 12.42 -2.86
C LEU A 91 6.96 13.12 -2.75
N ALA A 92 7.02 14.17 -1.93
CA ALA A 92 8.27 14.90 -1.71
C ALA A 92 9.39 14.02 -1.12
N ASN A 93 9.03 12.93 -0.43
CA ASN A 93 10.01 11.96 0.09
C ASN A 93 10.59 11.03 -0.99
N GLY A 94 10.14 11.15 -2.24
CA GLY A 94 10.59 10.34 -3.36
C GLY A 94 9.81 9.07 -3.60
N ALA A 95 8.86 8.72 -2.75
CA ALA A 95 8.00 7.56 -2.95
C ALA A 95 6.88 7.87 -3.93
N SER A 96 6.46 6.84 -4.67
CA SER A 96 5.23 6.89 -5.46
C SER A 96 4.13 6.15 -4.74
N ILE A 97 2.92 6.68 -4.78
CA ILE A 97 1.76 6.11 -4.11
C ILE A 97 0.55 6.07 -5.06
N ARG A 98 -0.17 4.97 -5.02
CA ARG A 98 -1.31 4.71 -5.89
C ARG A 98 -2.48 4.19 -5.04
N PRO A 99 -3.28 5.11 -4.47
CA PRO A 99 -4.41 4.74 -3.61
C PRO A 99 -5.65 4.44 -4.44
N SER A 100 -6.18 3.23 -4.27
CA SER A 100 -7.39 2.78 -4.97
C SER A 100 -8.52 2.52 -3.98
N TYR A 101 -9.70 3.08 -4.23
CA TYR A 101 -10.89 2.74 -3.47
C TYR A 101 -11.33 1.34 -3.87
N SER A 102 -11.14 0.37 -2.98
CA SER A 102 -11.35 -1.06 -3.26
C SER A 102 -12.05 -1.73 -2.07
N PRO A 103 -13.29 -1.35 -1.78
CA PRO A 103 -13.99 -1.91 -0.62
C PRO A 103 -14.27 -3.40 -0.81
N GLU A 104 -14.03 -4.18 0.25
CA GLU A 104 -14.36 -5.60 0.31
C GLU A 104 -14.88 -5.97 1.69
N GLY A 105 -16.00 -6.68 1.73
CA GLY A 105 -16.63 -7.06 3.00
C GLY A 105 -16.98 -5.83 3.82
N SER A 106 -16.88 -5.97 5.16
CA SER A 106 -17.27 -4.91 6.09
C SER A 106 -16.11 -4.04 6.55
N TYR A 107 -14.86 -4.40 6.25
CA TYR A 107 -13.72 -3.78 6.93
C TYR A 107 -12.67 -3.16 6.01
N LYS A 108 -12.34 -3.79 4.88
CA LYS A 108 -11.31 -3.27 3.98
C LYS A 108 -11.87 -2.18 3.07
N LEU A 109 -11.14 -1.06 2.93
CA LEU A 109 -11.57 0.08 2.10
C LEU A 109 -10.66 0.35 0.92
N LEU A 110 -9.34 0.36 1.11
CA LEU A 110 -8.39 0.80 0.08
C LEU A 110 -7.32 -0.25 -0.18
N ASN A 111 -6.88 -0.30 -1.44
CA ASN A 111 -5.65 -0.96 -1.84
C ASN A 111 -4.66 0.12 -2.29
N ILE A 112 -3.53 0.20 -1.62
CA ILE A 112 -2.55 1.24 -1.91
C ILE A 112 -1.24 0.61 -2.36
N GLY A 113 -0.88 0.83 -3.64
CA GLY A 113 0.44 0.48 -4.15
C GLY A 113 1.44 1.57 -3.78
N VAL A 114 2.60 1.17 -3.28
CA VAL A 114 3.66 2.08 -2.86
C VAL A 114 4.98 1.60 -3.43
N ASP A 115 5.67 2.47 -4.17
CA ASP A 115 7.06 2.27 -4.54
C ASP A 115 7.91 3.25 -3.73
N ILE A 116 8.71 2.73 -2.81
CA ILE A 116 9.41 3.53 -1.80
C ILE A 116 10.48 4.44 -2.38
N ASN A 117 10.95 4.19 -3.56
CA ASN A 117 11.96 5.00 -4.24
C ASN A 117 11.53 5.47 -5.63
N GLY A 118 10.24 5.44 -5.92
CA GLY A 118 9.71 5.89 -7.21
C GLY A 118 10.11 4.96 -8.34
N LYS A 119 10.41 5.53 -9.51
CA LYS A 119 10.77 4.76 -10.70
C LYS A 119 12.13 4.07 -10.63
N LYS A 120 12.97 4.44 -9.68
CA LYS A 120 14.28 3.83 -9.51
C LYS A 120 14.11 2.35 -9.20
N GLY A 121 14.99 1.52 -9.75
CA GLY A 121 14.95 0.10 -9.47
C GLY A 121 15.31 -0.26 -8.05
N PRO A 122 15.15 -1.54 -7.72
CA PRO A 122 15.02 -2.68 -8.63
C PRO A 122 13.61 -2.95 -9.18
N ASN A 123 12.55 -2.30 -8.69
CA ASN A 123 11.16 -2.48 -9.14
C ASN A 123 10.68 -3.92 -8.95
N ILE A 124 10.80 -4.38 -7.71
CA ILE A 124 10.47 -5.75 -7.32
C ILE A 124 9.47 -5.72 -6.17
N LEU A 125 8.36 -6.43 -6.37
CA LEU A 125 7.34 -6.62 -5.35
C LEU A 125 7.94 -7.30 -4.12
N GLY A 126 7.79 -6.67 -2.96
CA GLY A 126 8.38 -7.14 -1.71
C GLY A 126 9.76 -6.57 -1.40
N ARG A 127 10.34 -5.76 -2.29
CA ARG A 127 11.60 -5.04 -2.05
C ARG A 127 11.41 -3.53 -2.01
N ASP A 128 11.08 -2.92 -3.13
CA ASP A 128 10.79 -1.49 -3.22
C ASP A 128 9.33 -1.19 -3.56
N PHE A 129 8.55 -2.20 -3.95
CA PHE A 129 7.14 -2.07 -4.27
C PHE A 129 6.29 -2.96 -3.38
N PHE A 130 5.25 -2.37 -2.76
CA PHE A 130 4.37 -3.06 -1.80
C PHE A 130 2.93 -2.65 -2.01
N PHE A 131 2.00 -3.53 -1.62
CA PHE A 131 0.61 -3.18 -1.48
C PHE A 131 0.21 -3.15 0.00
N PHE A 132 -0.40 -2.05 0.40
CA PHE A 132 -1.03 -1.88 1.70
C PHE A 132 -2.54 -2.03 1.54
N ALA A 133 -3.19 -2.68 2.48
CA ALA A 133 -4.63 -2.60 2.65
C ALA A 133 -4.95 -1.60 3.77
N VAL A 134 -5.89 -0.70 3.51
CA VAL A 134 -6.37 0.24 4.52
C VAL A 134 -7.77 -0.20 4.93
N TYR A 135 -7.99 -0.29 6.23
CA TYR A 135 -9.22 -0.79 6.82
C TYR A 135 -10.06 0.35 7.38
N LYS A 136 -11.36 0.10 7.51
CA LYS A 136 -12.35 1.07 7.99
C LYS A 136 -11.93 1.71 9.32
N ASN A 137 -11.29 0.95 10.21
CA ASN A 137 -10.80 1.44 11.50
C ASN A 137 -9.55 2.33 11.42
N GLY A 138 -9.07 2.64 10.22
CA GLY A 138 -7.90 3.49 10.00
C GLY A 138 -6.56 2.77 10.03
N LEU A 139 -6.55 1.47 10.27
CA LEU A 139 -5.31 0.71 10.32
C LEU A 139 -4.85 0.29 8.92
N ILE A 140 -3.55 0.22 8.76
CA ILE A 140 -2.86 -0.25 7.56
C ILE A 140 -2.32 -1.64 7.84
N ASP A 141 -2.62 -2.58 6.97
CA ASP A 141 -2.16 -3.96 7.10
C ASP A 141 -2.01 -4.59 5.70
N ASP A 142 -1.79 -5.88 5.66
CA ASP A 142 -1.89 -6.67 4.44
C ASP A 142 -3.34 -7.16 4.26
N TYR A 143 -3.57 -7.96 3.24
CA TYR A 143 -4.84 -8.62 3.01
C TYR A 143 -4.70 -10.11 3.30
N SER A 144 -5.70 -10.70 3.98
CA SER A 144 -5.65 -12.12 4.37
C SER A 144 -6.25 -13.07 3.34
N GLY A 145 -6.96 -12.54 2.35
CA GLY A 145 -7.78 -13.34 1.44
C GLY A 145 -9.19 -13.61 1.96
N ASP A 146 -9.48 -13.28 3.21
CA ASP A 146 -10.81 -13.41 3.82
C ASP A 146 -11.43 -12.02 4.01
N VAL A 147 -12.55 -11.79 3.34
CA VAL A 147 -13.27 -10.50 3.39
C VAL A 147 -13.88 -10.21 4.77
N ASN A 148 -13.95 -11.20 5.65
CA ASN A 148 -14.46 -11.03 7.00
C ASN A 148 -13.39 -10.63 8.01
N ASP A 149 -12.11 -10.66 7.62
CA ASP A 149 -11.02 -10.27 8.51
C ASP A 149 -10.90 -8.75 8.58
N ASN A 150 -10.60 -8.29 9.80
CA ASN A 150 -10.33 -6.89 10.10
C ASN A 150 -8.86 -6.70 10.48
N ALA A 151 -8.37 -5.47 10.38
CA ALA A 151 -7.06 -5.12 10.90
C ALA A 151 -7.13 -4.84 12.41
N PRO A 152 -6.09 -5.17 13.19
CA PRO A 152 -4.87 -5.83 12.71
C PRO A 152 -5.11 -7.31 12.41
N LEU A 153 -4.50 -7.79 11.33
CA LEU A 153 -4.52 -9.21 10.99
C LEU A 153 -3.70 -9.99 12.01
N THR A 154 -3.98 -11.29 12.11
CA THR A 154 -3.15 -12.17 12.93
C THR A 154 -1.80 -12.40 12.25
N GLU A 155 -0.79 -12.71 13.06
CA GLU A 155 0.52 -13.09 12.57
C GLU A 155 0.43 -14.30 11.62
N GLU A 156 -0.41 -15.28 11.98
CA GLU A 156 -0.66 -16.47 11.16
C GLU A 156 -1.24 -16.11 9.78
N ALA A 157 -2.24 -15.22 9.74
CA ALA A 157 -2.84 -14.79 8.48
C ALA A 157 -1.83 -14.09 7.58
N ARG A 158 -0.99 -13.22 8.15
CA ARG A 158 0.08 -12.54 7.40
C ARG A 158 1.11 -13.53 6.85
N ASP A 159 1.56 -14.49 7.65
CA ASP A 159 2.51 -15.51 7.24
C ASP A 159 1.94 -16.39 6.13
N ASN A 160 0.67 -16.76 6.24
CA ASN A 160 0.00 -17.55 5.21
C ASN A 160 -0.04 -16.80 3.86
N MET A 161 -0.37 -15.53 3.86
CA MET A 161 -0.38 -14.73 2.63
C MET A 161 1.03 -14.57 2.06
N PHE A 162 2.03 -14.38 2.90
CA PHE A 162 3.41 -14.32 2.43
C PHE A 162 3.80 -15.64 1.74
N ASN A 163 3.54 -16.76 2.38
CA ASN A 163 3.96 -18.06 1.89
C ASN A 163 3.20 -18.49 0.62
N THR A 164 1.90 -18.20 0.53
CA THR A 164 1.07 -18.64 -0.57
C THR A 164 1.05 -17.66 -1.75
N GLN A 165 1.40 -16.39 -1.51
CA GLN A 165 1.30 -15.34 -2.51
C GLN A 165 2.65 -14.70 -2.79
N CYS A 166 3.13 -13.82 -1.95
CA CYS A 166 4.36 -13.06 -2.19
C CYS A 166 5.56 -13.97 -2.46
N ASN A 167 5.79 -14.96 -1.61
CA ASN A 167 6.94 -15.86 -1.71
C ASN A 167 6.75 -16.98 -2.71
N ALA A 168 5.51 -17.31 -3.04
CA ALA A 168 5.24 -18.38 -4.01
C ALA A 168 5.42 -17.93 -5.47
N GLY A 169 5.46 -16.63 -5.72
CA GLY A 169 5.53 -16.10 -7.07
C GLY A 169 4.32 -16.45 -7.91
N ALA A 170 3.19 -16.71 -7.26
CA ALA A 170 1.96 -17.02 -7.96
C ALA A 170 1.57 -15.86 -8.88
N PRO A 171 1.26 -16.12 -10.15
CA PRO A 171 0.79 -15.07 -11.04
C PRO A 171 -0.44 -14.38 -10.45
N GLY A 172 -0.45 -13.07 -10.45
CA GLY A 172 -1.59 -12.30 -9.99
C GLY A 172 -1.59 -11.96 -8.51
N SER A 173 -0.48 -12.14 -7.81
CA SER A 173 -0.43 -11.82 -6.39
C SER A 173 0.36 -10.55 -6.09
N SER A 174 -0.34 -9.55 -5.55
CA SER A 174 0.28 -8.34 -5.01
C SER A 174 0.32 -8.34 -3.47
N TRP A 175 -0.28 -9.32 -2.83
CA TRP A 175 -0.44 -9.40 -1.38
C TRP A 175 0.59 -10.28 -0.71
N GLY A 176 0.76 -10.09 0.58
CA GLY A 176 1.58 -10.92 1.45
C GLY A 176 2.98 -10.39 1.73
N CYS A 177 3.51 -9.53 0.89
CA CYS A 177 4.88 -9.02 1.09
C CYS A 177 4.97 -8.06 2.28
N PHE A 178 4.00 -7.18 2.44
CA PHE A 178 4.00 -6.20 3.52
C PHE A 178 3.75 -6.83 4.89
N GLY A 179 2.80 -7.76 4.97
CA GLY A 179 2.48 -8.44 6.23
C GLY A 179 3.66 -9.18 6.83
N LYS A 180 4.52 -9.73 6.00
CA LYS A 180 5.76 -10.39 6.46
C LYS A 180 6.66 -9.40 7.20
N ILE A 181 6.76 -8.17 6.71
CA ILE A 181 7.57 -7.12 7.36
C ILE A 181 6.95 -6.72 8.69
N LEU A 182 5.62 -6.62 8.76
CA LEU A 182 4.93 -6.35 10.02
C LEU A 182 5.22 -7.45 11.05
N ASN A 183 5.18 -8.71 10.65
CA ASN A 183 5.47 -9.84 11.53
C ASN A 183 6.93 -9.87 12.01
N ASP A 184 7.84 -9.40 11.17
CA ASP A 184 9.28 -9.37 11.50
C ASP A 184 9.65 -8.14 12.36
N ASN A 185 8.68 -7.33 12.76
CA ASN A 185 8.88 -6.11 13.56
C ASN A 185 9.87 -5.11 12.91
N TRP A 186 9.75 -4.97 11.58
CA TRP A 186 10.60 -4.02 10.81
C TRP A 186 12.10 -4.12 11.14
#